data_0a2d817d892768a3f62c393c2c34155b
#
_entry.id   0a2d817d892768a3f62c393c2c34155b
#
_cell.length_a   1.000
_cell.length_b   1.000
_cell.length_c   1.000
_cell.angle_alpha   90.00
_cell.angle_beta   90.00
_cell.angle_gamma   90.00
#
_symmetry.space_group_name_H-M   'P 1'
#
loop_
_entity.id
_entity.type
_entity.pdbx_description
1 polymer ?
#
loop_
_entity_poly.entity_id
_entity_poly.type
_entity_poly.pdbx_seq_one_letter_code
_entity_poly.pdbx_strand_id
1 'polypeptide(L)'
;MITGNAADSITFLEKGKIILYPTEAVYGLGCDPFNENAVNKIYKIKKRPMDKKMIIIGSKLEHFDHLIDLEKLNNKVLKSWPGHKTWLIPAKDNCPEWLKDSNTGLIAIRCSNHATVKEICNNYKNPIISTSANISGSKILQTSTEIANLLGDNIDFIVDGSIGNEKKPSIIEIMDTGKIIRT
;
A
#
# COMPACT_ATOMS: atom_id res chain seq x y z
N MET A 1 -14.23 -11.89 -13.13
CA MET A 1 -13.62 -10.98 -12.14
C MET A 1 -14.69 -10.61 -11.13
N ILE A 2 -14.39 -10.69 -9.84
CA ILE A 2 -15.37 -10.47 -8.77
C ILE A 2 -15.22 -9.02 -8.28
N THR A 3 -16.34 -8.31 -8.14
CA THR A 3 -16.39 -6.94 -7.61
C THR A 3 -17.31 -6.90 -6.39
N GLY A 4 -17.07 -5.97 -5.50
CA GLY A 4 -17.90 -5.76 -4.31
C GLY A 4 -17.35 -4.66 -3.40
N ASN A 5 -17.94 -4.53 -2.22
CA ASN A 5 -17.55 -3.50 -1.26
C ASN A 5 -16.22 -3.82 -0.53
N ALA A 6 -15.73 -2.88 0.26
CA ALA A 6 -14.49 -3.05 1.00
C ALA A 6 -14.53 -4.22 2.01
N ALA A 7 -15.67 -4.49 2.63
CA ALA A 7 -15.82 -5.60 3.58
C ALA A 7 -15.69 -6.97 2.88
N ASP A 8 -16.20 -7.09 1.66
CA ASP A 8 -16.11 -8.33 0.88
C ASP A 8 -14.65 -8.69 0.52
N SER A 9 -13.76 -7.69 0.42
CA SER A 9 -12.35 -7.89 0.09
C SER A 9 -11.56 -8.64 1.18
N ILE A 10 -12.05 -8.67 2.41
CA ILE A 10 -11.33 -9.24 3.56
C ILE A 10 -11.06 -10.73 3.38
N THR A 11 -12.05 -11.48 2.93
CA THR A 11 -11.89 -12.92 2.67
C THR A 11 -10.86 -13.22 1.57
N PHE A 12 -10.64 -12.28 0.66
CA PHE A 12 -9.58 -12.38 -0.35
C PHE A 12 -8.21 -12.09 0.25
N LEU A 13 -8.07 -11.06 1.08
CA LEU A 13 -6.82 -10.74 1.77
C LEU A 13 -6.38 -11.89 2.68
N GLU A 14 -7.28 -12.45 3.48
CA GLU A 14 -7.01 -13.60 4.35
C GLU A 14 -6.53 -14.85 3.60
N LYS A 15 -6.99 -15.01 2.34
CA LYS A 15 -6.56 -16.10 1.45
C LYS A 15 -5.31 -15.77 0.63
N GLY A 16 -4.60 -14.67 0.94
CA GLY A 16 -3.41 -14.23 0.21
C GLY A 16 -3.68 -13.83 -1.24
N LYS A 17 -4.87 -13.35 -1.54
CA LYS A 17 -5.29 -12.91 -2.87
C LYS A 17 -4.94 -11.44 -3.11
N ILE A 18 -4.96 -11.05 -4.40
CA ILE A 18 -4.66 -9.69 -4.84
C ILE A 18 -5.96 -8.91 -5.04
N ILE A 19 -6.07 -7.76 -4.39
CA ILE A 19 -7.19 -6.85 -4.56
C ILE A 19 -6.77 -5.61 -5.34
N LEU A 20 -7.71 -5.08 -6.14
CA LEU A 20 -7.65 -3.74 -6.74
C LEU A 20 -8.57 -2.83 -5.95
N TYR A 21 -8.08 -1.66 -5.51
CA TYR A 21 -8.87 -0.75 -4.70
C TYR A 21 -8.51 0.71 -4.95
N PRO A 22 -9.46 1.67 -4.82
CA PRO A 22 -9.18 3.09 -4.99
C PRO A 22 -8.41 3.67 -3.80
N THR A 23 -7.51 4.62 -4.10
CA THR A 23 -6.81 5.44 -3.10
C THR A 23 -6.97 6.92 -3.42
N GLU A 24 -6.24 7.81 -2.73
CA GLU A 24 -6.38 9.26 -2.88
C GLU A 24 -6.10 9.77 -4.30
N ALA A 25 -5.20 9.13 -5.06
CA ALA A 25 -4.78 9.60 -6.38
C ALA A 25 -4.97 8.58 -7.51
N VAL A 26 -4.88 7.28 -7.18
CA VAL A 26 -4.83 6.20 -8.18
C VAL A 26 -5.43 4.93 -7.61
N TYR A 27 -5.77 3.97 -8.47
CA TYR A 27 -6.05 2.61 -8.02
C TYR A 27 -4.76 1.93 -7.55
N GLY A 28 -4.85 1.22 -6.43
CA GLY A 28 -3.79 0.40 -5.86
C GLY A 28 -4.01 -1.10 -6.07
N LEU A 29 -2.92 -1.84 -6.25
CA LEU A 29 -2.89 -3.28 -6.00
C LEU A 29 -2.50 -3.50 -4.55
N GLY A 30 -3.26 -4.36 -3.86
CA GLY A 30 -3.04 -4.71 -2.46
C GLY A 30 -3.10 -6.19 -2.21
N CYS A 31 -2.41 -6.60 -1.15
CA CYS A 31 -2.47 -7.93 -0.57
C CYS A 31 -2.06 -7.85 0.91
N ASP A 32 -2.15 -8.96 1.62
CA ASP A 32 -1.57 -9.10 2.95
C ASP A 32 -0.05 -8.90 2.90
N PRO A 33 0.53 -7.93 3.62
CA PRO A 33 1.97 -7.71 3.66
C PRO A 33 2.73 -8.84 4.35
N PHE A 34 2.08 -9.59 5.23
CA PHE A 34 2.68 -10.70 5.96
C PHE A 34 2.67 -12.02 5.17
N ASN A 35 1.99 -12.06 4.03
CA ASN A 35 2.02 -13.19 3.10
C ASN A 35 3.05 -12.93 1.98
N GLU A 36 4.26 -13.49 2.15
CA GLU A 36 5.35 -13.33 1.19
C GLU A 36 4.98 -13.75 -0.24
N ASN A 37 4.22 -14.83 -0.39
CA ASN A 37 3.79 -15.31 -1.71
C ASN A 37 2.87 -14.29 -2.41
N ALA A 38 1.95 -13.68 -1.67
CA ALA A 38 1.07 -12.64 -2.20
C ALA A 38 1.86 -11.37 -2.59
N VAL A 39 2.81 -10.95 -1.76
CA VAL A 39 3.72 -9.83 -2.05
C VAL A 39 4.53 -10.12 -3.32
N ASN A 40 5.13 -11.29 -3.43
CA ASN A 40 5.89 -11.72 -4.60
C ASN A 40 5.03 -11.82 -5.87
N LYS A 41 3.75 -12.19 -5.75
CA LYS A 41 2.79 -12.16 -6.86
C LYS A 41 2.62 -10.74 -7.41
N ILE A 42 2.51 -9.72 -6.54
CA ILE A 42 2.41 -8.31 -6.99
C ILE A 42 3.71 -7.88 -7.72
N TYR A 43 4.90 -8.25 -7.23
CA TYR A 43 6.15 -7.96 -7.94
C TYR A 43 6.15 -8.53 -9.36
N LYS A 44 5.71 -9.79 -9.52
CA LYS A 44 5.61 -10.45 -10.84
C LYS A 44 4.60 -9.77 -11.75
N ILE A 45 3.39 -9.48 -11.26
CA ILE A 45 2.33 -8.77 -12.01
C ILE A 45 2.84 -7.44 -12.55
N LYS A 46 3.54 -6.68 -11.71
CA LYS A 46 4.06 -5.36 -12.07
C LYS A 46 5.37 -5.40 -12.86
N LYS A 47 6.00 -6.54 -13.04
CA LYS A 47 7.40 -6.65 -13.54
C LYS A 47 8.32 -5.69 -12.78
N ARG A 48 8.13 -5.60 -11.46
CA ARG A 48 8.82 -4.64 -10.59
C ARG A 48 10.11 -5.26 -10.03
N PRO A 49 11.25 -4.54 -10.07
CA PRO A 49 12.46 -4.97 -9.38
C PRO A 49 12.22 -5.10 -7.86
N MET A 50 12.72 -6.16 -7.24
CA MET A 50 12.47 -6.48 -5.84
C MET A 50 13.19 -5.55 -4.85
N ASP A 51 14.21 -4.84 -5.29
CA ASP A 51 14.90 -3.78 -4.56
C ASP A 51 14.04 -2.52 -4.38
N LYS A 52 13.05 -2.30 -5.25
CA LYS A 52 12.08 -1.21 -5.13
C LYS A 52 10.92 -1.62 -4.23
N LYS A 53 11.06 -1.48 -2.92
CA LYS A 53 10.03 -1.88 -1.95
C LYS A 53 8.70 -1.17 -2.20
N MET A 54 7.62 -1.83 -1.80
CA MET A 54 6.26 -1.29 -1.95
C MET A 54 5.84 -0.56 -0.67
N ILE A 55 4.88 0.35 -0.81
CA ILE A 55 4.30 1.05 0.34
C ILE A 55 3.38 0.09 1.08
N ILE A 56 3.37 0.18 2.40
CA ILE A 56 2.39 -0.44 3.27
C ILE A 56 1.45 0.65 3.74
N ILE A 57 0.16 0.45 3.50
CA ILE A 57 -0.88 1.42 3.82
C ILE A 57 -1.79 0.89 4.92
N GLY A 58 -2.11 1.75 5.85
CA GLY A 58 -3.09 1.54 6.91
C GLY A 58 -3.95 2.77 7.09
N SER A 59 -4.86 2.77 8.03
CA SER A 59 -5.73 3.91 8.35
C SER A 59 -5.58 4.42 9.78
N LYS A 60 -4.82 3.72 10.61
CA LYS A 60 -4.51 4.05 12.00
C LYS A 60 -3.07 3.67 12.31
N LEU A 61 -2.47 4.31 13.31
CA LEU A 61 -1.09 4.01 13.71
C LEU A 61 -0.95 2.55 14.19
N GLU A 62 -1.92 2.05 14.91
CA GLU A 62 -1.93 0.71 15.48
C GLU A 62 -1.80 -0.39 14.42
N HIS A 63 -2.22 -0.13 13.17
CA HIS A 63 -2.02 -1.08 12.07
C HIS A 63 -0.54 -1.35 11.77
N PHE A 64 0.36 -0.46 12.18
CA PHE A 64 1.80 -0.56 11.89
C PHE A 64 2.63 -1.04 13.08
N ASP A 65 2.02 -1.33 14.21
CA ASP A 65 2.72 -1.67 15.45
C ASP A 65 3.68 -2.87 15.30
N HIS A 66 3.34 -3.87 14.49
CA HIS A 66 4.21 -5.00 14.20
C HIS A 66 5.38 -4.67 13.26
N LEU A 67 5.37 -3.50 12.60
CA LEU A 67 6.32 -3.13 11.56
C LEU A 67 7.32 -2.07 12.00
N ILE A 68 6.86 -1.09 12.79
CA ILE A 68 7.65 0.07 13.21
C ILE A 68 7.43 0.37 14.70
N ASP A 69 8.37 1.08 15.30
CA ASP A 69 8.24 1.57 16.66
C ASP A 69 7.44 2.88 16.67
N LEU A 70 6.19 2.81 17.14
CA LEU A 70 5.28 3.96 17.14
C LEU A 70 5.74 5.08 18.06
N GLU A 71 6.47 4.76 19.13
CA GLU A 71 6.99 5.75 20.10
C GLU A 71 8.12 6.61 19.52
N LYS A 72 8.81 6.10 18.49
CA LYS A 72 9.88 6.82 17.79
C LYS A 72 9.40 7.73 16.67
N LEU A 73 8.09 7.78 16.40
CA LEU A 73 7.55 8.66 15.37
C LEU A 73 7.71 10.14 15.78
N ASN A 74 8.33 10.92 14.90
CA ASN A 74 8.51 12.34 15.13
C ASN A 74 7.23 13.16 14.83
N ASN A 75 7.20 14.41 15.31
CA ASN A 75 6.06 15.31 15.14
C ASN A 75 5.69 15.59 13.67
N LYS A 76 6.64 15.50 12.72
CA LYS A 76 6.33 15.72 11.30
C LYS A 76 5.49 14.57 10.76
N VAL A 77 5.83 13.33 11.12
CA VAL A 77 5.04 12.14 10.77
C VAL A 77 3.64 12.27 11.37
N LEU A 78 3.54 12.47 12.68
CA LEU A 78 2.27 12.51 13.41
C LEU A 78 1.33 13.61 12.89
N LYS A 79 1.86 14.79 12.54
CA LYS A 79 1.06 15.90 11.97
C LYS A 79 0.62 15.66 10.52
N SER A 80 1.32 14.82 9.78
CA SER A 80 1.00 14.51 8.37
C SER A 80 0.07 13.31 8.19
N TRP A 81 -0.15 12.54 9.24
CA TRP A 81 -1.00 11.36 9.25
C TRP A 81 -2.25 11.52 10.11
N PRO A 82 -3.40 10.98 9.68
CA PRO A 82 -3.63 10.33 8.40
C PRO A 82 -3.63 11.34 7.23
N GLY A 83 -3.05 10.94 6.08
CA GLY A 83 -2.94 11.83 4.92
C GLY A 83 -2.19 11.24 3.73
N HIS A 84 -1.99 12.10 2.72
CA HIS A 84 -1.38 11.72 1.44
C HIS A 84 0.16 11.85 1.47
N LYS A 85 0.79 11.35 2.54
CA LYS A 85 2.24 11.35 2.69
C LYS A 85 2.75 9.98 3.13
N THR A 86 3.80 9.51 2.46
CA THR A 86 4.52 8.27 2.77
C THR A 86 5.83 8.61 3.44
N TRP A 87 6.13 7.91 4.53
CA TRP A 87 7.39 8.03 5.22
C TRP A 87 8.22 6.75 5.12
N LEU A 88 9.52 6.91 4.91
CA LEU A 88 10.50 5.84 5.10
C LEU A 88 10.93 5.88 6.56
N ILE A 89 10.62 4.83 7.29
CA ILE A 89 10.78 4.73 8.75
C ILE A 89 11.61 3.50 9.06
N PRO A 90 12.52 3.53 10.07
CA PRO A 90 13.22 2.33 10.53
C PRO A 90 12.24 1.22 10.90
N ALA A 91 12.42 0.04 10.32
CA ALA A 91 11.62 -1.13 10.62
C ALA A 91 12.04 -1.74 11.96
N LYS A 92 11.10 -2.38 12.66
CA LYS A 92 11.42 -3.25 13.81
C LYS A 92 12.27 -4.46 13.36
N ASP A 93 13.05 -5.04 14.26
CA ASP A 93 13.92 -6.17 13.97
C ASP A 93 13.14 -7.39 13.44
N ASN A 94 11.95 -7.62 13.99
CA ASN A 94 11.05 -8.70 13.59
C ASN A 94 10.20 -8.38 12.35
N CYS A 95 10.37 -7.22 11.72
CA CYS A 95 9.70 -6.90 10.47
C CYS A 95 10.20 -7.82 9.35
N PRO A 96 9.29 -8.41 8.54
CA PRO A 96 9.68 -9.28 7.45
C PRO A 96 10.68 -8.64 6.47
N GLU A 97 11.73 -9.39 6.10
CA GLU A 97 12.82 -8.89 5.23
C GLU A 97 12.34 -8.46 3.85
N TRP A 98 11.29 -9.10 3.31
CA TRP A 98 10.75 -8.71 2.01
C TRP A 98 10.04 -7.35 2.00
N LEU A 99 9.71 -6.79 3.17
CA LEU A 99 9.03 -5.49 3.31
C LEU A 99 10.00 -4.33 3.47
N LYS A 100 11.19 -4.55 4.03
CA LYS A 100 12.17 -3.49 4.30
C LYS A 100 13.29 -3.45 3.25
N ASP A 101 13.85 -2.29 3.07
CA ASP A 101 15.03 -2.09 2.22
C ASP A 101 16.26 -2.72 2.90
N SER A 102 16.94 -3.63 2.20
CA SER A 102 18.06 -4.41 2.75
C SER A 102 19.31 -3.57 3.07
N ASN A 103 19.47 -2.39 2.45
CA ASN A 103 20.62 -1.54 2.66
C ASN A 103 20.42 -0.55 3.80
N THR A 104 19.18 -0.08 3.98
CA THR A 104 18.86 1.00 4.94
C THR A 104 18.03 0.52 6.13
N GLY A 105 17.41 -0.65 6.06
CA GLY A 105 16.46 -1.13 7.06
C GLY A 105 15.15 -0.34 7.12
N LEU A 106 14.91 0.56 6.16
CA LEU A 106 13.71 1.39 6.13
C LEU A 106 12.54 0.68 5.46
N ILE A 107 11.33 1.00 5.95
CA ILE A 107 10.06 0.54 5.39
C ILE A 107 9.21 1.74 4.98
N ALA A 108 8.50 1.63 3.85
CA ALA A 108 7.64 2.70 3.34
C ALA A 108 6.22 2.57 3.91
N ILE A 109 5.83 3.49 4.78
CA ILE A 109 4.55 3.46 5.49
C ILE A 109 3.70 4.68 5.09
N ARG A 110 2.39 4.47 4.92
CA ARG A 110 1.41 5.54 4.77
C ARG A 110 0.17 5.28 5.62
N CYS A 111 -0.18 6.23 6.48
CA CYS A 111 -1.48 6.24 7.15
C CYS A 111 -2.46 7.09 6.34
N SER A 112 -3.41 6.43 5.69
CA SER A 112 -4.33 7.03 4.71
C SER A 112 -5.62 7.53 5.35
N ASN A 113 -6.18 8.60 4.79
CA ASN A 113 -7.51 9.11 5.15
C ASN A 113 -8.60 8.70 4.14
N HIS A 114 -8.26 7.96 3.09
CA HIS A 114 -9.21 7.54 2.06
C HIS A 114 -10.27 6.60 2.62
N ALA A 115 -11.54 6.84 2.29
CA ALA A 115 -12.68 6.08 2.86
C ALA A 115 -12.55 4.57 2.64
N THR A 116 -12.27 4.14 1.40
CA THR A 116 -12.10 2.72 1.06
C THR A 116 -10.93 2.09 1.81
N VAL A 117 -9.79 2.79 1.92
CA VAL A 117 -8.63 2.27 2.68
C VAL A 117 -8.96 2.12 4.15
N LYS A 118 -9.69 3.08 4.73
CA LYS A 118 -10.17 3.00 6.12
C LYS A 118 -11.05 1.79 6.33
N GLU A 119 -12.01 1.58 5.44
CA GLU A 119 -12.94 0.47 5.56
C GLU A 119 -12.21 -0.89 5.43
N ILE A 120 -11.34 -1.05 4.44
CA ILE A 120 -10.52 -2.27 4.28
C ILE A 120 -9.69 -2.51 5.54
N CYS A 121 -8.83 -1.57 5.93
CA CYS A 121 -7.87 -1.80 7.01
C CYS A 121 -8.54 -1.93 8.38
N ASN A 122 -9.66 -1.24 8.63
CA ASN A 122 -10.40 -1.38 9.89
C ASN A 122 -11.10 -2.73 10.01
N ASN A 123 -11.64 -3.27 8.90
CA ASN A 123 -12.28 -4.59 8.91
C ASN A 123 -11.22 -5.71 8.91
N TYR A 124 -10.14 -5.55 8.15
CA TYR A 124 -9.01 -6.50 8.11
C TYR A 124 -8.17 -6.47 9.38
N LYS A 125 -8.22 -5.35 10.14
CA LYS A 125 -7.42 -5.08 11.36
C LYS A 125 -5.91 -5.10 11.16
N ASN A 126 -5.47 -5.01 9.92
CA ASN A 126 -4.08 -5.00 9.50
C ASN A 126 -3.86 -3.97 8.38
N PRO A 127 -2.62 -3.54 8.15
CA PRO A 127 -2.29 -2.79 6.95
C PRO A 127 -2.29 -3.71 5.73
N ILE A 128 -2.22 -3.14 4.55
CA ILE A 128 -2.09 -3.88 3.29
C ILE A 128 -0.95 -3.32 2.45
N ILE A 129 -0.43 -4.11 1.51
CA ILE A 129 0.46 -3.60 0.45
C ILE A 129 -0.31 -2.58 -0.38
N SER A 130 0.38 -1.53 -0.81
CA SER A 130 -0.16 -0.49 -1.67
C SER A 130 0.85 -0.10 -2.74
N THR A 131 0.53 -0.40 -3.97
CA THR A 131 1.31 0.04 -5.14
C THR A 131 0.37 0.38 -6.28
N SER A 132 0.69 1.39 -7.11
CA SER A 132 -0.14 1.76 -8.25
C SER A 132 -0.46 0.58 -9.16
N ALA A 133 -1.69 0.50 -9.66
CA ALA A 133 -2.17 -0.63 -10.46
C ALA A 133 -1.78 -0.50 -11.94
N ASN A 134 -0.47 -0.48 -12.23
CA ASN A 134 0.12 -0.44 -13.55
C ASN A 134 1.38 -1.31 -13.63
N ILE A 135 1.80 -1.68 -14.82
CA ILE A 135 3.14 -2.25 -15.05
C ILE A 135 4.18 -1.19 -14.71
N SER A 136 5.28 -1.58 -14.07
CA SER A 136 6.33 -0.64 -13.66
C SER A 136 6.88 0.15 -14.86
N GLY A 137 6.91 1.48 -14.72
CA GLY A 137 7.35 2.39 -15.80
C GLY A 137 6.28 2.71 -16.85
N SER A 138 5.11 2.05 -16.82
CA SER A 138 4.01 2.35 -17.75
C SER A 138 3.07 3.43 -17.19
N LYS A 139 2.24 4.00 -18.06
CA LYS A 139 1.20 4.98 -17.69
C LYS A 139 0.28 4.42 -16.60
N ILE A 140 -0.09 5.28 -15.68
CA ILE A 140 -1.10 4.99 -14.66
C ILE A 140 -2.48 5.09 -15.32
N LEU A 141 -3.29 4.03 -15.15
CA LEU A 141 -4.67 3.98 -15.62
C LEU A 141 -5.60 4.57 -14.56
N GLN A 142 -6.71 5.15 -15.01
CA GLN A 142 -7.60 5.94 -14.15
C GLN A 142 -8.89 5.19 -13.77
N THR A 143 -9.22 4.11 -14.45
CA THR A 143 -10.45 3.35 -14.20
C THR A 143 -10.15 1.89 -13.86
N SER A 144 -10.98 1.32 -12.98
CA SER A 144 -10.88 -0.10 -12.62
C SER A 144 -11.05 -1.01 -13.84
N THR A 145 -11.90 -0.61 -14.79
CA THR A 145 -12.13 -1.36 -16.04
C THR A 145 -10.88 -1.43 -16.92
N GLU A 146 -10.18 -0.31 -17.15
CA GLU A 146 -8.92 -0.30 -17.91
C GLU A 146 -7.85 -1.17 -17.24
N ILE A 147 -7.76 -1.09 -15.90
CA ILE A 147 -6.80 -1.88 -15.12
C ILE A 147 -7.16 -3.37 -15.18
N ALA A 148 -8.43 -3.69 -15.08
CA ALA A 148 -8.94 -5.04 -15.19
C ALA A 148 -8.64 -5.66 -16.56
N ASN A 149 -8.81 -4.89 -17.63
CA ASN A 149 -8.48 -5.33 -18.99
C ASN A 149 -6.96 -5.55 -19.17
N LEU A 150 -6.13 -4.74 -18.52
CA LEU A 150 -4.67 -4.86 -18.60
C LEU A 150 -4.12 -6.03 -17.79
N LEU A 151 -4.60 -6.20 -16.55
CA LEU A 151 -4.03 -7.14 -15.59
C LEU A 151 -4.78 -8.49 -15.52
N GLY A 152 -6.03 -8.51 -16.01
CA GLY A 152 -6.82 -9.73 -16.17
C GLY A 152 -6.93 -10.56 -14.89
N ASP A 153 -6.73 -11.88 -15.05
CA ASP A 153 -6.84 -12.87 -13.97
C ASP A 153 -5.79 -12.73 -12.85
N ASN A 154 -4.89 -11.74 -12.96
CA ASN A 154 -3.96 -11.43 -11.88
C ASN A 154 -4.61 -10.65 -10.71
N ILE A 155 -5.82 -10.11 -10.92
CA ILE A 155 -6.62 -9.46 -9.88
C ILE A 155 -7.71 -10.43 -9.45
N ASP A 156 -7.72 -10.77 -8.18
CA ASP A 156 -8.70 -11.73 -7.64
C ASP A 156 -10.01 -11.04 -7.23
N PHE A 157 -9.96 -9.75 -6.82
CA PHE A 157 -11.12 -8.96 -6.40
C PHE A 157 -10.95 -7.47 -6.69
N ILE A 158 -12.03 -6.80 -7.08
CA ILE A 158 -12.07 -5.35 -7.27
C ILE A 158 -12.98 -4.73 -6.22
N VAL A 159 -12.42 -3.83 -5.42
CA VAL A 159 -13.20 -3.06 -4.45
C VAL A 159 -13.86 -1.89 -5.15
N ASP A 160 -15.18 -1.80 -5.02
CA ASP A 160 -15.96 -0.69 -5.54
C ASP A 160 -15.59 0.63 -4.86
N GLY A 161 -15.61 1.69 -5.62
CA GLY A 161 -15.32 3.03 -5.12
C GLY A 161 -14.60 3.90 -6.14
N SER A 162 -14.48 5.18 -5.80
CA SER A 162 -13.81 6.17 -6.64
C SER A 162 -12.46 6.56 -6.05
N ILE A 163 -11.50 6.85 -6.91
CA ILE A 163 -10.25 7.49 -6.49
C ILE A 163 -10.55 8.88 -5.91
N GLY A 164 -9.70 9.33 -4.99
CA GLY A 164 -9.80 10.66 -4.40
C GLY A 164 -9.37 11.78 -5.35
N ASN A 165 -9.17 12.97 -4.79
CA ASN A 165 -8.92 14.19 -5.56
C ASN A 165 -7.42 14.55 -5.70
N GLU A 166 -6.53 13.71 -5.20
CA GLU A 166 -5.10 13.96 -5.33
C GLU A 166 -4.64 13.74 -6.77
N LYS A 167 -3.84 14.68 -7.28
CA LYS A 167 -3.40 14.66 -8.69
C LYS A 167 -2.14 13.84 -8.93
N LYS A 168 -1.38 13.57 -7.88
CA LYS A 168 -0.09 12.87 -7.93
C LYS A 168 -0.03 11.78 -6.89
N PRO A 169 0.81 10.74 -7.07
CA PRO A 169 1.15 9.80 -6.00
C PRO A 169 1.71 10.52 -4.77
N SER A 170 1.61 9.87 -3.59
CA SER A 170 2.10 10.45 -2.33
C SER A 170 3.57 10.85 -2.39
N ILE A 171 3.92 11.95 -1.75
CA ILE A 171 5.32 12.32 -1.50
C ILE A 171 5.94 11.23 -0.62
N ILE A 172 7.19 10.86 -0.90
CA ILE A 172 7.97 9.94 -0.06
C ILE A 172 9.14 10.68 0.55
N GLU A 173 9.22 10.70 1.88
CA GLU A 173 10.27 11.38 2.65
C GLU A 173 10.86 10.42 3.70
N ILE A 174 12.17 10.54 3.96
CA ILE A 174 12.85 9.81 5.04
C ILE A 174 12.60 10.54 6.36
N MET A 175 12.08 9.83 7.36
CA MET A 175 11.69 10.40 8.65
C MET A 175 12.85 11.11 9.35
N ASP A 176 14.01 10.47 9.42
CA ASP A 176 15.14 10.95 10.23
C ASP A 176 15.89 12.11 9.58
N THR A 177 16.02 12.10 8.26
CA THR A 177 16.82 13.08 7.52
C THR A 177 16.00 14.18 6.86
N GLY A 178 14.70 13.96 6.66
CA GLY A 178 13.85 14.85 5.88
C GLY A 178 14.13 14.83 4.37
N LYS A 179 14.96 13.88 3.89
CA LYS A 179 15.26 13.76 2.45
C LYS A 179 14.04 13.27 1.69
N ILE A 180 13.64 14.04 0.68
CA ILE A 180 12.55 13.65 -0.23
C ILE A 180 13.09 12.71 -1.28
N ILE A 181 12.45 11.55 -1.41
CA ILE A 181 12.79 10.50 -2.39
C ILE A 181 11.88 10.57 -3.61
N ARG A 182 10.64 11.01 -3.43
CA ARG A 182 9.65 11.21 -4.49
C ARG A 182 8.76 12.41 -4.16
N THR A 183 8.51 13.29 -5.15
CA THR A 183 7.59 14.44 -5.11
C THR A 183 6.32 14.17 -5.91
#